data_b745974dff8ee2ec82fdd379ff5dea3d
#
_entry.id   b745974dff8ee2ec82fdd379ff5dea3d
#
_cell.length_a   1.000
_cell.length_b   1.000
_cell.length_c   1.000
_cell.angle_alpha   90.00
_cell.angle_beta   90.00
_cell.angle_gamma   90.00
#
_symmetry.space_group_name_H-M   'P 1'
#
loop_
_entity.id
_entity.type
_entity.pdbx_description
1 polymer ?
#
loop_
_entity_poly.entity_id
_entity_poly.type
_entity_poly.pdbx_seq_one_letter_code
_entity_poly.pdbx_strand_id
1 'polypeptide(L)'
;FIEHSLFSLINQIAEREGDGAQKAARMVTVLLQFGEKNPGMARVMVGDALVFENERLHQRMNQLFERIESALRQVLRAATETNKSASPTADAQVRAAALVAFALGQLQRFSRSGFKRSPLDHLDASLALMCR
;
A
#
# COMPACT_ATOMS: atom_id res chain seq x y z
N PHE A 1 -16.15 5.71 4.33
CA PHE A 1 -16.42 4.71 5.37
C PHE A 1 -15.52 3.50 5.24
N ILE A 2 -15.53 2.86 4.07
CA ILE A 2 -14.69 1.69 3.79
C ILE A 2 -13.20 2.04 3.87
N GLU A 3 -12.81 3.17 3.31
CA GLU A 3 -11.43 3.68 3.36
C GLU A 3 -10.97 3.97 4.80
N HIS A 4 -11.87 4.43 5.66
CA HIS A 4 -11.56 4.64 7.07
C HIS A 4 -11.26 3.31 7.77
N SER A 5 -12.05 2.28 7.49
CA SER A 5 -11.83 0.94 8.06
C SER A 5 -10.50 0.35 7.60
N LEU A 6 -10.18 0.51 6.31
CA LEU A 6 -8.91 0.06 5.75
C LEU A 6 -7.73 0.77 6.42
N PHE A 7 -7.79 2.10 6.48
CA PHE A 7 -6.69 2.86 7.06
C PHE A 7 -6.53 2.59 8.56
N SER A 8 -7.64 2.41 9.28
CA SER A 8 -7.60 2.04 10.70
C SER A 8 -6.86 0.73 10.91
N LEU A 9 -7.14 -0.27 10.06
CA LEU A 9 -6.46 -1.56 10.12
C LEU A 9 -4.97 -1.44 9.81
N ILE A 10 -4.62 -0.68 8.79
CA ILE A 10 -3.22 -0.42 8.43
C ILE A 10 -2.50 0.29 9.59
N ASN A 11 -3.16 1.27 10.19
CA ASN A 11 -2.57 2.01 11.31
C ASN A 11 -2.35 1.14 12.54
N GLN A 12 -3.26 0.20 12.81
CA GLN A 12 -3.08 -0.78 13.89
C GLN A 12 -1.83 -1.62 13.68
N ILE A 13 -1.56 -2.02 12.44
CA ILE A 13 -0.34 -2.77 12.11
C ILE A 13 0.89 -1.89 12.34
N ALA A 14 0.84 -0.64 11.94
CA ALA A 14 1.95 0.30 12.11
C ALA A 14 2.30 0.53 13.57
N GLU A 15 1.30 0.52 14.45
CA GLU A 15 1.48 0.77 15.89
C GLU A 15 1.95 -0.44 16.68
N ARG A 16 1.92 -1.65 16.10
CA ARG A 16 2.39 -2.85 16.80
C ARG A 16 3.90 -2.81 16.97
N GLU A 17 4.38 -3.50 17.99
CA GLU A 17 5.81 -3.71 18.16
C GLU A 17 6.32 -4.71 17.13
N GLY A 18 7.57 -4.55 16.72
CA GLY A 18 8.21 -5.47 15.80
C GLY A 18 9.00 -4.79 14.72
N ASP A 19 9.53 -5.59 13.80
CA ASP A 19 10.36 -5.13 12.70
C ASP A 19 9.57 -4.27 11.71
N GLY A 20 10.10 -3.09 11.39
CA GLY A 20 9.47 -2.15 10.49
C GLY A 20 9.29 -2.69 9.07
N ALA A 21 10.25 -3.47 8.57
CA ALA A 21 10.14 -4.07 7.25
C ALA A 21 8.99 -5.09 7.19
N GLN A 22 8.83 -5.90 8.23
CA GLN A 22 7.72 -6.84 8.32
C GLN A 22 6.37 -6.13 8.44
N LYS A 23 6.32 -5.04 9.19
CA LYS A 23 5.10 -4.21 9.29
C LYS A 23 4.73 -3.62 7.93
N ALA A 24 5.70 -3.10 7.19
CA ALA A 24 5.48 -2.55 5.87
C ALA A 24 4.93 -3.62 4.91
N ALA A 25 5.52 -4.81 4.92
CA ALA A 25 5.05 -5.92 4.11
C ALA A 25 3.60 -6.28 4.45
N ARG A 26 3.27 -6.29 5.73
CA ARG A 26 1.92 -6.61 6.20
C ARG A 26 0.91 -5.54 5.80
N MET A 27 1.29 -4.28 5.87
CA MET A 27 0.45 -3.17 5.46
C MET A 27 0.10 -3.26 3.98
N VAL A 28 1.08 -3.55 3.14
CA VAL A 28 0.86 -3.77 1.70
C VAL A 28 -0.04 -4.98 1.46
N THR A 29 0.20 -6.07 2.16
CA THR A 29 -0.63 -7.28 2.04
C THR A 29 -2.09 -6.99 2.36
N VAL A 30 -2.36 -6.28 3.45
CA VAL A 30 -3.72 -5.91 3.85
C VAL A 30 -4.39 -5.04 2.79
N LEU A 31 -3.66 -4.08 2.24
CA LEU A 31 -4.17 -3.22 1.18
C LEU A 31 -4.59 -4.05 -0.05
N LEU A 32 -3.74 -4.97 -0.47
CA LEU A 32 -4.02 -5.80 -1.64
C LEU A 32 -5.14 -6.81 -1.40
N GLN A 33 -5.20 -7.40 -0.21
CA GLN A 33 -6.30 -8.28 0.18
C GLN A 33 -7.63 -7.53 0.17
N PHE A 34 -7.63 -6.31 0.66
CA PHE A 34 -8.81 -5.46 0.65
C PHE A 34 -9.29 -5.22 -0.79
N GLY A 35 -8.38 -4.88 -1.70
CA GLY A 35 -8.71 -4.69 -3.11
C GLY A 35 -9.25 -5.95 -3.76
N GLU A 36 -8.67 -7.10 -3.45
CA GLU A 36 -9.13 -8.38 -3.99
C GLU A 36 -10.55 -8.71 -3.56
N LYS A 37 -10.88 -8.45 -2.32
CA LYS A 37 -12.22 -8.72 -1.76
C LYS A 37 -13.26 -7.68 -2.18
N ASN A 38 -12.80 -6.52 -2.65
CA ASN A 38 -13.67 -5.40 -3.02
C ASN A 38 -13.33 -4.89 -4.42
N PRO A 39 -13.67 -5.65 -5.50
CA PRO A 39 -13.28 -5.28 -6.86
C PRO A 39 -13.74 -3.87 -7.28
N GLY A 40 -14.94 -3.48 -6.88
CA GLY A 40 -15.43 -2.12 -7.15
C GLY A 40 -14.54 -1.06 -6.54
N MET A 41 -14.05 -1.29 -5.32
CA MET A 41 -13.14 -0.38 -4.64
C MET A 41 -11.76 -0.37 -5.29
N ALA A 42 -11.30 -1.53 -5.77
CA ALA A 42 -10.04 -1.61 -6.51
C ALA A 42 -10.08 -0.73 -7.75
N ARG A 43 -11.20 -0.71 -8.48
CA ARG A 43 -11.39 0.16 -9.65
C ARG A 43 -11.29 1.63 -9.27
N VAL A 44 -11.91 2.00 -8.15
CA VAL A 44 -11.85 3.38 -7.64
C VAL A 44 -10.41 3.75 -7.28
N MET A 45 -9.71 2.86 -6.61
CA MET A 45 -8.33 3.09 -6.17
C MET A 45 -7.37 3.32 -7.33
N VAL A 46 -7.53 2.59 -8.43
CA VAL A 46 -6.63 2.73 -9.59
C VAL A 46 -7.05 3.87 -10.53
N GLY A 47 -8.13 4.57 -10.21
CA GLY A 47 -8.57 5.70 -11.02
C GLY A 47 -9.17 5.28 -12.35
N ASP A 48 -10.00 4.24 -12.38
CA ASP A 48 -10.66 3.79 -13.58
C ASP A 48 -11.44 4.95 -14.23
N ALA A 49 -11.37 5.07 -15.55
CA ALA A 49 -11.95 6.17 -16.31
C ALA A 49 -13.46 6.37 -16.03
N LEU A 50 -14.18 5.31 -15.76
CA LEU A 50 -15.61 5.39 -15.44
C LEU A 50 -15.87 6.07 -14.09
N VAL A 51 -14.85 6.12 -13.23
CA VAL A 51 -14.95 6.73 -11.90
C VAL A 51 -14.41 8.15 -11.91
N PHE A 52 -13.70 8.56 -12.94
CA PHE A 52 -13.07 9.87 -13.06
C PHE A 52 -14.06 11.04 -13.08
N GLU A 53 -15.32 10.77 -13.37
CA GLU A 53 -16.36 11.79 -13.34
C GLU A 53 -16.63 12.34 -11.94
N ASN A 54 -16.18 11.61 -10.90
CA ASN A 54 -16.31 12.06 -9.53
C ASN A 54 -14.96 12.51 -8.98
N GLU A 55 -14.68 13.78 -9.16
CA GLU A 55 -13.41 14.39 -8.73
C GLU A 55 -13.20 14.29 -7.23
N ARG A 56 -14.27 14.38 -6.46
CA ARG A 56 -14.23 14.28 -5.01
C ARG A 56 -13.74 12.89 -4.56
N LEU A 57 -14.23 11.85 -5.21
CA LEU A 57 -13.81 10.48 -4.93
C LEU A 57 -12.35 10.27 -5.31
N HIS A 58 -11.93 10.83 -6.43
CA HIS A 58 -10.54 10.77 -6.89
C HIS A 58 -9.60 11.42 -5.86
N GLN A 59 -9.98 12.60 -5.34
CA GLN A 59 -9.21 13.29 -4.31
C GLN A 59 -9.13 12.47 -3.02
N ARG A 60 -10.23 11.84 -2.62
CA ARG A 60 -10.25 10.99 -1.43
C ARG A 60 -9.31 9.80 -1.57
N MET A 61 -9.24 9.20 -2.76
CA MET A 61 -8.32 8.08 -3.01
C MET A 61 -6.87 8.54 -2.98
N ASN A 62 -6.57 9.69 -3.56
CA ASN A 62 -5.23 10.26 -3.48
C ASN A 62 -4.82 10.52 -2.04
N GLN A 63 -5.71 11.07 -1.22
CA GLN A 63 -5.46 11.29 0.21
C GLN A 63 -5.23 9.98 0.95
N LEU A 64 -6.02 8.95 0.65
CA LEU A 64 -5.86 7.63 1.25
C LEU A 64 -4.46 7.08 0.98
N PHE A 65 -4.02 7.11 -0.28
CA PHE A 65 -2.71 6.59 -0.63
C PHE A 65 -1.57 7.43 -0.06
N GLU A 66 -1.73 8.75 0.05
CA GLU A 66 -0.74 9.60 0.72
C GLU A 66 -0.62 9.24 2.20
N ARG A 67 -1.73 8.97 2.87
CA ARG A 67 -1.72 8.55 4.27
C ARG A 67 -1.09 7.19 4.45
N ILE A 68 -1.36 6.24 3.54
CA ILE A 68 -0.73 4.92 3.56
C ILE A 68 0.78 5.06 3.34
N GLU A 69 1.18 5.85 2.38
CA GLU A 69 2.61 6.08 2.09
C GLU A 69 3.31 6.70 3.30
N SER A 70 2.66 7.66 3.96
CA SER A 70 3.20 8.28 5.18
C SER A 70 3.38 7.26 6.30
N ALA A 71 2.39 6.38 6.49
CA ALA A 71 2.48 5.32 7.49
C ALA A 71 3.61 4.34 7.18
N LEU A 72 3.77 3.99 5.89
CA LEU A 72 4.88 3.13 5.43
C LEU A 72 6.23 3.78 5.71
N ARG A 73 6.37 5.08 5.42
CA ARG A 73 7.62 5.80 5.70
C ARG A 73 8.00 5.72 7.17
N GLN A 74 7.03 5.90 8.06
CA GLN A 74 7.30 5.88 9.50
C GLN A 74 7.84 4.54 9.95
N VAL A 75 7.19 3.43 9.56
CA VAL A 75 7.65 2.10 9.98
C VAL A 75 8.98 1.73 9.32
N LEU A 76 9.19 2.14 8.06
CA LEU A 76 10.43 1.86 7.35
C LEU A 76 11.59 2.71 7.86
N ARG A 77 11.33 3.94 8.30
CA ARG A 77 12.36 4.78 8.91
C ARG A 77 12.91 4.14 10.17
N ALA A 78 12.05 3.60 11.00
CA ALA A 78 12.47 2.88 12.20
C ALA A 78 13.33 1.65 11.83
N ALA A 79 12.95 0.92 10.78
CA ALA A 79 13.71 -0.23 10.29
C ALA A 79 15.09 0.19 9.77
N THR A 80 15.17 1.28 8.98
CA THR A 80 16.43 1.75 8.43
C THR A 80 17.36 2.30 9.51
N GLU A 81 16.83 2.91 10.55
CA GLU A 81 17.62 3.34 11.71
C GLU A 81 18.21 2.13 12.44
N THR A 82 17.41 1.07 12.63
CA THR A 82 17.86 -0.18 13.25
C THR A 82 18.95 -0.85 12.43
N ASN A 83 18.85 -0.80 11.11
CA ASN A 83 19.82 -1.38 10.18
C ASN A 83 21.00 -0.45 9.90
N LYS A 84 21.10 0.66 10.63
CA LYS A 84 22.21 1.63 10.55
C LYS A 84 22.40 2.21 9.15
N SER A 85 21.31 2.52 8.47
CA SER A 85 21.37 3.22 7.19
C SER A 85 22.04 4.60 7.38
N ALA A 86 22.84 5.02 6.39
CA ALA A 86 23.46 6.35 6.38
C ALA A 86 22.41 7.46 6.19
N SER A 87 21.28 7.15 5.55
CA SER A 87 20.23 8.12 5.26
C SER A 87 18.85 7.50 5.52
N PRO A 88 18.49 7.27 6.81
CA PRO A 88 17.24 6.54 7.14
C PRO A 88 15.98 7.16 6.56
N THR A 89 15.88 8.48 6.60
CA THR A 89 14.69 9.19 6.10
C THR A 89 14.58 9.09 4.58
N ALA A 90 15.68 9.30 3.86
CA ALA A 90 15.69 9.22 2.40
C ALA A 90 15.39 7.78 1.93
N ASP A 91 15.99 6.78 2.57
CA ASP A 91 15.76 5.37 2.24
C ASP A 91 14.30 4.99 2.49
N ALA A 92 13.72 5.43 3.61
CA ALA A 92 12.34 5.15 3.93
C ALA A 92 11.37 5.79 2.93
N GLN A 93 11.65 7.00 2.46
CA GLN A 93 10.85 7.66 1.45
C GLN A 93 10.84 6.89 0.13
N VAL A 94 12.02 6.46 -0.33
CA VAL A 94 12.14 5.70 -1.58
C VAL A 94 11.42 4.37 -1.47
N ARG A 95 11.61 3.65 -0.36
CA ARG A 95 10.95 2.36 -0.17
C ARG A 95 9.43 2.50 -0.09
N ALA A 96 8.94 3.49 0.64
CA ALA A 96 7.49 3.72 0.76
C ALA A 96 6.88 4.04 -0.60
N ALA A 97 7.52 4.90 -1.38
CA ALA A 97 7.06 5.23 -2.73
C ALA A 97 7.05 3.99 -3.63
N ALA A 98 8.09 3.18 -3.57
CA ALA A 98 8.17 1.94 -4.36
C ALA A 98 7.08 0.95 -3.98
N LEU A 99 6.81 0.80 -2.68
CA LEU A 99 5.77 -0.11 -2.21
C LEU A 99 4.37 0.34 -2.63
N VAL A 100 4.09 1.64 -2.56
CA VAL A 100 2.80 2.18 -3.02
C VAL A 100 2.65 1.98 -4.53
N ALA A 101 3.70 2.26 -5.30
CA ALA A 101 3.70 2.05 -6.74
C ALA A 101 3.47 0.57 -7.09
N PHE A 102 4.12 -0.33 -6.37
CA PHE A 102 3.92 -1.78 -6.52
C PHE A 102 2.47 -2.16 -6.24
N ALA A 103 1.92 -1.70 -5.11
CA ALA A 103 0.55 -2.01 -4.72
C ALA A 103 -0.45 -1.52 -5.76
N LEU A 104 -0.30 -0.28 -6.23
CA LEU A 104 -1.15 0.27 -7.28
C LEU A 104 -1.05 -0.52 -8.58
N GLY A 105 0.16 -0.95 -8.95
CA GLY A 105 0.38 -1.78 -10.13
C GLY A 105 -0.32 -3.13 -10.02
N GLN A 106 -0.28 -3.77 -8.86
CA GLN A 106 -0.98 -5.04 -8.62
C GLN A 106 -2.50 -4.88 -8.72
N LEU A 107 -3.03 -3.82 -8.11
CA LEU A 107 -4.47 -3.52 -8.19
C LEU A 107 -4.90 -3.20 -9.62
N GLN A 108 -4.07 -2.48 -10.37
CA GLN A 108 -4.36 -2.15 -11.75
C GLN A 108 -4.42 -3.40 -12.64
N ARG A 109 -3.48 -4.32 -12.47
CA ARG A 109 -3.48 -5.59 -13.18
C ARG A 109 -4.73 -6.42 -12.85
N PHE A 110 -5.11 -6.42 -11.58
CA PHE A 110 -6.32 -7.10 -11.13
C PHE A 110 -7.55 -6.53 -11.85
N SER A 111 -7.70 -5.21 -11.85
CA SER A 111 -8.82 -4.53 -12.50
C SER A 111 -8.81 -4.77 -14.02
N ARG A 112 -7.66 -4.64 -14.67
CA ARG A 112 -7.52 -4.80 -16.12
C ARG A 112 -7.82 -6.22 -16.60
N SER A 113 -7.56 -7.21 -15.77
CA SER A 113 -7.82 -8.60 -16.11
C SER A 113 -9.28 -9.02 -15.93
N GLY A 114 -10.17 -8.06 -15.63
CA GLY A 114 -11.55 -8.35 -15.28
C GLY A 114 -11.66 -9.06 -13.95
N PHE A 115 -10.77 -8.71 -13.02
CA PHE A 115 -10.69 -9.24 -11.65
C PHE A 115 -10.31 -10.72 -11.59
N LYS A 116 -9.63 -11.21 -12.62
CA LYS A 116 -9.19 -12.62 -12.70
C LYS A 116 -7.78 -12.82 -12.18
N ARG A 117 -6.90 -11.82 -12.36
CA ARG A 117 -5.52 -11.90 -11.92
C ARG A 117 -5.40 -11.34 -10.51
N SER A 118 -5.19 -12.21 -9.53
CA SER A 118 -5.12 -11.79 -8.12
C SER A 118 -4.05 -10.73 -7.88
N PRO A 119 -4.37 -9.66 -7.11
CA PRO A 119 -3.34 -8.69 -6.72
C PRO A 119 -2.32 -9.28 -5.75
N LEU A 120 -2.57 -10.48 -5.24
CA LEU A 120 -1.65 -11.18 -4.35
C LEU A 120 -0.65 -12.08 -5.11
N ASP A 121 -0.72 -12.13 -6.44
CA ASP A 121 0.20 -12.92 -7.24
C ASP A 121 1.65 -12.50 -7.00
N HIS A 122 2.51 -13.46 -6.67
CA HIS A 122 3.93 -13.26 -6.38
C HIS A 122 4.18 -12.28 -5.22
N LEU A 123 3.18 -12.06 -4.37
CA LEU A 123 3.25 -11.04 -3.33
C LEU A 123 4.39 -11.32 -2.35
N ASP A 124 4.44 -12.52 -1.79
CA ASP A 124 5.43 -12.83 -0.75
C ASP A 124 6.86 -12.69 -1.28
N ALA A 125 7.13 -13.21 -2.48
CA ALA A 125 8.44 -13.10 -3.10
C ALA A 125 8.81 -11.65 -3.41
N SER A 126 7.85 -10.87 -3.91
CA SER A 126 8.06 -9.46 -4.23
C SER A 126 8.36 -8.66 -2.97
N LEU A 127 7.58 -8.86 -1.91
CA LEU A 127 7.78 -8.16 -0.65
C LEU A 127 9.10 -8.55 0.01
N ALA A 128 9.50 -9.82 -0.09
CA ALA A 128 10.78 -10.27 0.42
C ALA A 128 11.95 -9.51 -0.23
N LEU A 129 11.84 -9.22 -1.53
CA LEU A 129 12.84 -8.45 -2.25
C LEU A 129 12.79 -6.96 -1.91
N MET A 130 11.59 -6.40 -1.77
CA MET A 130 11.40 -4.95 -1.61
C MET A 130 11.55 -4.46 -0.19
N CYS A 131 11.35 -5.34 0.79
CA CYS A 131 11.35 -4.98 2.23
C CYS A 131 12.57 -5.53 2.98
N ARG A 132 13.64 -5.81 2.27
CA ARG A 132 14.89 -6.28 2.90
C ARG A 132 15.45 -5.30 3.91
#